data_6ce0a009568eaa7543c3daf46a2ab3ce
#
_entry.id   6ce0a009568eaa7543c3daf46a2ab3ce
#
_cell.length_a   1.000
_cell.length_b   1.000
_cell.length_c   1.000
_cell.angle_alpha   90.00
_cell.angle_beta   90.00
_cell.angle_gamma   90.00
#
_symmetry.space_group_name_H-M   'P 1'
#
loop_
_entity.id
_entity.type
_entity.pdbx_description
1 polymer ?
#
loop_
_entity_poly.entity_id
_entity_poly.type
_entity_poly.pdbx_seq_one_letter_code
_entity_poly.pdbx_strand_id
1 'polypeptide(L)'
;MADQTQPTTDRRTVLRNTAIGVAVAGVGVTAAACSSNNSVAQGSDAQTASAAATSGAGSASSGSTASSAAGGSTLTTTSNVKVGSGYIDTTAAVVVTQPTAGEYKAFTAVCTHMQCIVGSVSNNVIQCPCHGSQYSAKDGSVIQGPATQALAAKTITVSGDNIVLES
;
A
#
# COMPACT_ATOMS: atom_id res chain seq x y z
N MET A 1 -25.12 -5.72 -54.24
CA MET A 1 -25.45 -6.51 -53.06
C MET A 1 -24.38 -7.59 -52.95
N ALA A 2 -23.37 -7.35 -52.16
CA ALA A 2 -22.29 -8.31 -51.92
C ALA A 2 -22.24 -8.58 -50.41
N ASP A 3 -22.64 -9.79 -50.10
CA ASP A 3 -22.59 -10.41 -48.78
C ASP A 3 -21.14 -10.69 -48.41
N GLN A 4 -20.62 -10.06 -47.36
CA GLN A 4 -19.30 -10.36 -46.80
C GLN A 4 -19.46 -11.15 -45.51
N THR A 5 -19.54 -12.45 -45.65
CA THR A 5 -19.43 -13.43 -44.60
C THR A 5 -18.00 -13.43 -44.05
N GLN A 6 -17.80 -12.92 -42.82
CA GLN A 6 -16.52 -13.00 -42.12
C GLN A 6 -16.38 -14.37 -41.44
N PRO A 7 -15.23 -15.03 -41.54
CA PRO A 7 -14.98 -16.28 -40.83
C PRO A 7 -14.64 -16.01 -39.35
N THR A 8 -15.46 -16.58 -38.49
CA THR A 8 -15.19 -16.67 -37.03
C THR A 8 -14.01 -17.62 -36.79
N THR A 9 -12.87 -17.07 -36.42
CA THR A 9 -11.71 -17.87 -36.02
C THR A 9 -11.92 -18.39 -34.60
N ASP A 10 -12.35 -19.64 -34.54
CA ASP A 10 -12.43 -20.44 -33.31
C ASP A 10 -11.02 -20.75 -32.80
N ARG A 11 -10.64 -20.14 -31.70
CA ARG A 11 -9.37 -20.41 -30.99
C ARG A 11 -9.58 -21.40 -29.84
N ARG A 12 -10.20 -22.51 -30.14
CA ARG A 12 -10.13 -23.71 -29.30
C ARG A 12 -9.07 -24.64 -29.86
N THR A 13 -8.15 -24.98 -29.03
CA THR A 13 -7.21 -26.10 -29.12
C THR A 13 -5.76 -25.66 -29.12
N VAL A 14 -5.12 -25.64 -27.97
CA VAL A 14 -3.85 -26.35 -27.71
C VAL A 14 -3.72 -26.61 -26.21
N LEU A 15 -4.32 -27.68 -25.77
CA LEU A 15 -3.86 -28.39 -24.56
C LEU A 15 -3.09 -29.61 -25.08
N ARG A 16 -1.80 -29.64 -24.96
CA ARG A 16 -1.02 -30.87 -24.97
C ARG A 16 0.03 -30.85 -23.88
N ASN A 17 -0.32 -31.62 -22.86
CA ASN A 17 0.51 -32.38 -21.95
C ASN A 17 1.95 -32.56 -22.40
N THR A 18 2.89 -32.20 -21.53
CA THR A 18 4.14 -32.96 -21.43
C THR A 18 4.45 -33.17 -19.96
N ALA A 19 4.08 -34.32 -19.47
CA ALA A 19 4.56 -34.88 -18.23
C ALA A 19 5.97 -35.43 -18.49
N ILE A 20 6.97 -34.92 -17.79
CA ILE A 20 8.26 -35.60 -17.64
C ILE A 20 8.57 -35.67 -16.16
N GLY A 21 8.39 -36.85 -15.62
CA GLY A 21 8.83 -37.20 -14.27
C GLY A 21 10.35 -37.39 -14.25
N VAL A 22 10.99 -36.84 -13.24
CA VAL A 22 12.30 -37.26 -12.76
C VAL A 22 12.25 -37.34 -11.27
N ALA A 23 12.26 -38.60 -10.80
CA ALA A 23 12.50 -38.95 -9.43
C ALA A 23 14.01 -38.94 -9.17
N VAL A 24 14.47 -38.20 -8.16
CA VAL A 24 15.79 -38.42 -7.56
C VAL A 24 15.63 -38.45 -6.05
N ALA A 25 15.82 -39.62 -5.53
CA ALA A 25 16.00 -39.89 -4.10
C ALA A 25 17.43 -39.48 -3.69
N GLY A 26 17.55 -38.71 -2.62
CA GLY A 26 18.84 -38.36 -2.01
C GLY A 26 18.68 -38.18 -0.52
N VAL A 27 19.10 -39.19 0.22
CA VAL A 27 19.21 -39.29 1.67
C VAL A 27 20.40 -38.46 2.15
N GLY A 28 20.23 -37.66 3.20
CA GLY A 28 21.35 -36.94 3.83
C GLY A 28 20.95 -36.34 5.17
N VAL A 29 21.14 -37.13 6.23
CA VAL A 29 21.04 -36.76 7.64
C VAL A 29 22.30 -35.99 8.05
N THR A 30 22.19 -34.85 8.71
CA THR A 30 23.08 -34.46 9.83
C THR A 30 22.45 -33.40 10.71
N ALA A 31 22.29 -33.76 11.95
CA ALA A 31 21.97 -32.88 13.07
C ALA A 31 23.25 -32.13 13.51
N ALA A 32 23.08 -30.85 13.86
CA ALA A 32 23.99 -30.18 14.76
C ALA A 32 23.24 -29.15 15.57
N ALA A 33 23.00 -29.47 16.82
CA ALA A 33 22.60 -28.60 17.88
C ALA A 33 23.78 -27.72 18.32
N CYS A 34 23.58 -26.41 18.48
CA CYS A 34 24.42 -25.60 19.36
C CYS A 34 23.53 -24.63 20.11
N SER A 35 23.28 -24.97 21.35
CA SER A 35 22.91 -24.11 22.45
C SER A 35 24.02 -23.07 22.69
N SER A 36 23.64 -21.83 22.91
CA SER A 36 24.42 -20.94 23.76
C SER A 36 23.52 -19.91 24.39
N ASN A 37 23.23 -20.15 25.65
CA ASN A 37 22.78 -19.17 26.63
C ASN A 37 23.80 -18.03 26.72
N ASN A 38 23.31 -16.81 26.80
CA ASN A 38 23.99 -15.80 27.61
C ASN A 38 22.97 -14.89 28.30
N SER A 39 22.75 -15.19 29.56
CA SER A 39 22.11 -14.34 30.54
C SER A 39 23.19 -13.47 31.21
N VAL A 40 23.02 -12.15 31.21
CA VAL A 40 23.63 -11.24 32.19
C VAL A 40 22.66 -10.08 32.29
N ALA A 41 21.85 -9.97 33.30
CA ALA A 41 22.00 -9.40 34.61
C ALA A 41 22.12 -7.85 34.63
N GLN A 42 21.01 -7.22 35.05
CA GLN A 42 20.88 -6.14 36.05
C GLN A 42 21.78 -4.90 35.95
N GLY A 43 21.08 -3.76 35.93
CA GLY A 43 21.59 -2.46 36.33
C GLY A 43 20.42 -1.50 36.51
N SER A 44 19.89 -1.46 37.69
CA SER A 44 18.98 -0.42 38.19
C SER A 44 19.81 0.84 38.47
N ASP A 45 19.34 2.00 38.02
CA ASP A 45 19.56 3.26 38.74
C ASP A 45 18.48 4.27 38.37
N ALA A 46 17.77 4.67 39.40
CA ALA A 46 16.81 5.74 39.45
C ALA A 46 17.52 7.08 39.73
N GLN A 47 17.11 8.16 39.06
CA GLN A 47 17.22 9.54 39.54
C GLN A 47 16.27 10.43 38.73
N THR A 48 15.18 10.83 39.30
CA THR A 48 14.80 12.02 40.04
C THR A 48 14.97 13.36 39.28
N ALA A 49 13.81 13.91 38.93
CA ALA A 49 13.32 15.28 38.89
C ALA A 49 14.26 16.44 38.48
N SER A 50 13.83 17.28 37.57
CA SER A 50 13.55 18.68 37.89
C SER A 50 12.80 19.39 36.75
N ALA A 51 11.79 20.14 37.15
CA ALA A 51 10.98 21.02 36.36
C ALA A 51 11.74 22.30 35.97
N ALA A 52 11.49 22.84 34.78
CA ALA A 52 11.56 24.28 34.55
C ALA A 52 10.66 24.65 33.35
N ALA A 53 9.62 25.38 33.67
CA ALA A 53 8.78 26.08 32.71
C ALA A 53 9.54 27.26 32.13
N THR A 54 9.40 27.49 30.83
CA THR A 54 9.62 28.82 30.26
C THR A 54 8.61 29.06 29.12
N SER A 55 7.75 29.99 29.37
CA SER A 55 6.81 30.59 28.46
C SER A 55 7.56 31.36 27.38
N GLY A 56 7.18 31.15 26.13
CA GLY A 56 7.59 31.96 25.00
C GLY A 56 6.40 32.16 24.06
N ALA A 57 5.76 33.29 24.22
CA ALA A 57 4.67 33.76 23.36
C ALA A 57 5.23 34.26 22.02
N GLY A 58 4.43 34.09 20.96
CA GLY A 58 4.45 35.01 19.84
C GLY A 58 4.81 34.45 18.49
N SER A 59 3.84 34.16 17.63
CA SER A 59 3.57 34.95 16.45
C SER A 59 2.37 34.37 15.71
N ALA A 60 1.31 35.11 15.72
CA ALA A 60 0.18 34.93 14.83
C ALA A 60 0.67 35.22 13.38
N SER A 61 0.49 34.27 12.46
CA SER A 61 0.41 34.57 11.03
C SER A 61 -0.94 34.16 10.53
N SER A 62 -1.70 35.18 10.25
CA SER A 62 -3.03 35.13 9.71
C SER A 62 -3.02 34.57 8.29
N GLY A 63 -4.02 33.78 7.97
CA GLY A 63 -4.61 33.84 6.66
C GLY A 63 -4.60 32.59 5.83
N SER A 64 -5.61 31.78 5.99
CA SER A 64 -6.49 31.38 4.88
C SER A 64 -7.65 30.60 5.47
N THR A 65 -8.78 31.23 5.52
CA THR A 65 -10.07 30.60 5.79
C THR A 65 -10.41 29.65 4.66
N ALA A 66 -9.99 28.40 4.79
CA ALA A 66 -10.61 27.30 4.08
C ALA A 66 -11.75 26.81 4.95
N SER A 67 -12.96 26.96 4.44
CA SER A 67 -14.22 26.56 5.06
C SER A 67 -14.12 25.12 5.55
N SER A 68 -14.01 24.94 6.87
CA SER A 68 -14.10 23.65 7.54
C SER A 68 -15.56 23.21 7.57
N ALA A 69 -15.94 22.43 6.57
CA ALA A 69 -17.10 21.57 6.68
C ALA A 69 -16.59 20.15 6.97
N ALA A 70 -16.89 19.65 8.19
CA ALA A 70 -16.57 18.29 8.66
C ALA A 70 -15.12 17.86 8.47
N GLY A 71 -14.34 18.02 9.48
CA GLY A 71 -13.01 17.48 9.89
C GLY A 71 -12.12 16.67 8.94
N GLY A 72 -12.21 16.79 7.64
CA GLY A 72 -11.41 16.01 6.69
C GLY A 72 -10.61 16.90 5.72
N SER A 73 -9.45 16.40 5.28
CA SER A 73 -8.61 17.05 4.27
C SER A 73 -8.97 16.53 2.87
N THR A 74 -9.27 17.43 1.93
CA THR A 74 -9.50 17.04 0.53
C THR A 74 -8.18 16.56 -0.07
N LEU A 75 -8.15 15.30 -0.51
CA LEU A 75 -6.99 14.67 -1.16
C LEU A 75 -6.97 14.95 -2.67
N THR A 76 -8.10 14.71 -3.35
CA THR A 76 -8.20 14.79 -4.80
C THR A 76 -9.66 14.80 -5.23
N THR A 77 -9.88 14.80 -6.55
CA THR A 77 -11.22 14.66 -7.14
C THR A 77 -11.40 13.26 -7.74
N THR A 78 -12.66 12.83 -7.84
CA THR A 78 -13.03 11.53 -8.44
C THR A 78 -12.55 11.39 -9.89
N SER A 79 -12.51 12.47 -10.64
CA SER A 79 -12.03 12.53 -12.02
C SER A 79 -10.53 12.20 -12.17
N ASN A 80 -9.74 12.44 -11.14
CA ASN A 80 -8.30 12.15 -11.10
C ASN A 80 -8.00 10.68 -10.80
N VAL A 81 -8.98 9.92 -10.30
CA VAL A 81 -8.80 8.51 -9.92
C VAL A 81 -9.56 7.64 -10.91
N LYS A 82 -8.89 7.19 -11.97
CA LYS A 82 -9.49 6.33 -13.00
C LYS A 82 -9.64 4.89 -12.51
N VAL A 83 -10.59 4.15 -13.08
CA VAL A 83 -10.78 2.71 -12.78
C VAL A 83 -9.50 1.92 -13.04
N GLY A 84 -9.12 1.09 -12.08
CA GLY A 84 -7.88 0.30 -12.10
C GLY A 84 -6.62 1.10 -11.84
N SER A 85 -6.74 2.40 -11.52
CA SER A 85 -5.64 3.33 -11.26
C SER A 85 -5.78 3.96 -9.86
N GLY A 86 -4.95 4.97 -9.56
CA GLY A 86 -5.00 5.69 -8.28
C GLY A 86 -4.32 7.04 -8.34
N TYR A 87 -4.52 7.80 -7.29
CA TYR A 87 -3.88 9.07 -7.00
C TYR A 87 -3.04 8.94 -5.73
N ILE A 88 -1.82 9.46 -5.73
CA ILE A 88 -0.90 9.40 -4.60
C ILE A 88 -0.71 10.82 -4.08
N ASP A 89 -1.17 11.06 -2.85
CA ASP A 89 -0.88 12.28 -2.11
C ASP A 89 0.36 12.04 -1.25
N THR A 90 1.48 12.63 -1.66
CA THR A 90 2.75 12.49 -0.96
C THR A 90 2.80 13.31 0.33
N THR A 91 2.01 14.37 0.44
CA THR A 91 1.94 15.23 1.63
C THR A 91 1.17 14.55 2.75
N ALA A 92 0.00 14.00 2.44
CA ALA A 92 -0.80 13.21 3.37
C ALA A 92 -0.28 11.77 3.53
N ALA A 93 0.66 11.34 2.68
CA ALA A 93 1.15 9.97 2.59
C ALA A 93 0.01 8.95 2.41
N VAL A 94 -0.93 9.26 1.51
CA VAL A 94 -2.11 8.46 1.21
C VAL A 94 -2.16 8.13 -0.28
N VAL A 95 -2.50 6.90 -0.61
CA VAL A 95 -2.85 6.49 -1.97
C VAL A 95 -4.34 6.19 -2.04
N VAL A 96 -5.03 6.86 -2.96
CA VAL A 96 -6.44 6.63 -3.27
C VAL A 96 -6.53 5.79 -4.53
N THR A 97 -7.35 4.76 -4.53
CA THR A 97 -7.53 3.84 -5.66
C THR A 97 -8.99 3.73 -6.06
N GLN A 98 -9.24 3.36 -7.32
CA GLN A 98 -10.58 3.01 -7.81
C GLN A 98 -10.53 1.61 -8.44
N PRO A 99 -10.62 0.54 -7.63
CA PRO A 99 -10.52 -0.83 -8.17
C PRO A 99 -11.68 -1.20 -9.09
N THR A 100 -12.86 -0.66 -8.83
CA THR A 100 -14.07 -0.83 -9.64
C THR A 100 -14.71 0.54 -9.83
N ALA A 101 -15.43 0.75 -10.91
CA ALA A 101 -16.09 2.02 -11.20
C ALA A 101 -16.99 2.47 -10.03
N GLY A 102 -16.75 3.66 -9.52
CA GLY A 102 -17.47 4.25 -8.39
C GLY A 102 -17.07 3.75 -7.01
N GLU A 103 -16.16 2.77 -6.91
CA GLU A 103 -15.65 2.24 -5.65
C GLU A 103 -14.26 2.82 -5.36
N TYR A 104 -14.17 3.67 -4.34
CA TYR A 104 -12.91 4.28 -3.93
C TYR A 104 -12.39 3.65 -2.65
N LYS A 105 -11.09 3.38 -2.61
CA LYS A 105 -10.37 2.90 -1.43
C LYS A 105 -9.18 3.82 -1.16
N ALA A 106 -8.74 3.87 0.09
CA ALA A 106 -7.54 4.59 0.43
C ALA A 106 -6.67 3.77 1.39
N PHE A 107 -5.36 3.91 1.21
CA PHE A 107 -4.36 3.23 2.02
C PHE A 107 -3.23 4.20 2.32
N THR A 108 -2.40 3.86 3.32
CA THR A 108 -1.13 4.56 3.47
C THR A 108 -0.30 4.42 2.21
N ALA A 109 0.31 5.51 1.75
CA ALA A 109 1.26 5.47 0.64
C ALA A 109 2.66 5.02 1.08
N VAL A 110 2.85 4.73 2.38
CA VAL A 110 4.13 4.31 2.94
C VAL A 110 4.29 2.80 2.79
N CYS A 111 5.27 2.38 1.99
CA CYS A 111 5.61 0.98 1.76
C CYS A 111 6.08 0.32 3.06
N THR A 112 5.51 -0.84 3.38
CA THR A 112 5.79 -1.56 4.63
C THR A 112 7.14 -2.27 4.67
N HIS A 113 7.91 -2.28 3.54
CA HIS A 113 9.26 -2.83 3.51
C HIS A 113 10.30 -1.86 4.13
N MET A 114 10.47 -0.68 3.54
CA MET A 114 11.49 0.29 3.93
C MET A 114 10.95 1.74 3.92
N GLN A 115 9.65 1.91 4.14
CA GLN A 115 8.97 3.20 4.30
C GLN A 115 9.11 4.18 3.11
N CYS A 116 9.46 3.68 1.92
CA CYS A 116 9.38 4.48 0.71
C CYS A 116 7.93 4.83 0.39
N ILE A 117 7.70 5.98 -0.23
CA ILE A 117 6.38 6.30 -0.79
C ILE A 117 6.16 5.45 -2.06
N VAL A 118 4.99 4.82 -2.17
CA VAL A 118 4.60 4.10 -3.39
C VAL A 118 4.56 5.05 -4.58
N GLY A 119 4.86 4.58 -5.77
CA GLY A 119 5.11 5.46 -6.93
C GLY A 119 4.05 5.41 -8.01
N SER A 120 3.24 4.36 -8.07
CA SER A 120 2.22 4.22 -9.12
C SER A 120 1.10 3.28 -8.73
N VAL A 121 -0.04 3.45 -9.40
CA VAL A 121 -1.17 2.52 -9.35
C VAL A 121 -1.64 2.26 -10.77
N SER A 122 -1.60 1.01 -11.18
CA SER A 122 -2.08 0.58 -12.51
C SER A 122 -2.59 -0.85 -12.47
N ASN A 123 -3.62 -1.15 -13.26
CA ASN A 123 -4.21 -2.49 -13.33
C ASN A 123 -4.57 -3.08 -11.95
N ASN A 124 -5.06 -2.23 -11.03
CA ASN A 124 -5.36 -2.58 -9.64
C ASN A 124 -4.13 -3.02 -8.81
N VAL A 125 -2.93 -2.61 -9.21
CA VAL A 125 -1.68 -2.86 -8.48
C VAL A 125 -1.05 -1.53 -8.06
N ILE A 126 -0.78 -1.38 -6.77
CA ILE A 126 0.01 -0.30 -6.19
C ILE A 126 1.46 -0.77 -6.16
N GLN A 127 2.38 0.01 -6.72
CA GLN A 127 3.79 -0.38 -6.85
C GLN A 127 4.72 0.56 -6.08
N CYS A 128 5.65 -0.03 -5.34
CA CYS A 128 6.73 0.69 -4.68
C CYS A 128 7.97 0.71 -5.60
N PRO A 129 8.51 1.89 -5.95
CA PRO A 129 9.64 2.00 -6.88
C PRO A 129 10.97 1.60 -6.26
N CYS A 130 11.11 1.60 -4.92
CA CYS A 130 12.39 1.38 -4.26
C CYS A 130 12.90 -0.05 -4.43
N HIS A 131 12.05 -1.05 -4.14
CA HIS A 131 12.44 -2.45 -4.16
C HIS A 131 11.40 -3.36 -4.84
N GLY A 132 10.44 -2.78 -5.56
CA GLY A 132 9.48 -3.52 -6.38
C GLY A 132 8.35 -4.21 -5.62
N SER A 133 8.12 -3.88 -4.34
CA SER A 133 6.96 -4.40 -3.62
C SER A 133 5.67 -3.97 -4.32
N GLN A 134 4.71 -4.89 -4.41
CA GLN A 134 3.41 -4.66 -5.03
C GLN A 134 2.28 -4.99 -4.06
N TYR A 135 1.22 -4.17 -4.12
CA TYR A 135 0.05 -4.31 -3.27
C TYR A 135 -1.22 -4.23 -4.10
N SER A 136 -2.26 -4.87 -3.62
CA SER A 136 -3.59 -4.85 -4.21
C SER A 136 -4.27 -3.49 -3.98
N ALA A 137 -4.76 -2.87 -5.05
CA ALA A 137 -5.55 -1.65 -4.95
C ALA A 137 -6.94 -1.86 -4.35
N LYS A 138 -7.38 -3.12 -4.18
CA LYS A 138 -8.70 -3.47 -3.63
C LYS A 138 -8.72 -3.48 -2.11
N ASP A 139 -7.64 -3.96 -1.49
CA ASP A 139 -7.59 -4.24 -0.05
C ASP A 139 -6.22 -3.96 0.59
N GLY A 140 -5.23 -3.48 -0.16
CA GLY A 140 -3.90 -3.18 0.34
C GLY A 140 -3.01 -4.39 0.59
N SER A 141 -3.47 -5.61 0.34
CA SER A 141 -2.71 -6.84 0.58
C SER A 141 -1.44 -6.91 -0.28
N VAL A 142 -0.41 -7.60 0.21
CA VAL A 142 0.83 -7.80 -0.55
C VAL A 142 0.59 -8.79 -1.69
N ILE A 143 0.90 -8.37 -2.92
CA ILE A 143 0.91 -9.22 -4.11
C ILE A 143 2.32 -9.76 -4.34
N GLN A 144 3.34 -8.88 -4.17
CA GLN A 144 4.74 -9.22 -4.36
C GLN A 144 5.60 -8.50 -3.33
N GLY A 145 6.54 -9.26 -2.73
CA GLY A 145 7.54 -8.71 -1.80
C GLY A 145 8.60 -7.83 -2.48
N PRO A 146 9.53 -7.33 -1.70
CA PRO A 146 9.96 -7.81 -0.37
C PRO A 146 9.11 -7.38 0.84
N ALA A 147 8.11 -6.52 0.70
CA ALA A 147 7.17 -6.23 1.77
C ALA A 147 6.43 -7.50 2.22
N THR A 148 6.18 -7.63 3.53
CA THR A 148 5.49 -8.77 4.14
C THR A 148 4.17 -8.41 4.81
N GLN A 149 3.87 -7.12 4.90
CA GLN A 149 2.65 -6.60 5.53
C GLN A 149 1.85 -5.78 4.54
N ALA A 150 0.52 -5.84 4.65
CA ALA A 150 -0.39 -5.03 3.86
C ALA A 150 -0.24 -3.53 4.15
N LEU A 151 -0.63 -2.69 3.21
CA LEU A 151 -0.80 -1.26 3.45
C LEU A 151 -2.00 -1.03 4.39
N ALA A 152 -1.84 -0.18 5.38
CA ALA A 152 -2.94 0.16 6.29
C ALA A 152 -4.02 0.94 5.55
N ALA A 153 -5.28 0.55 5.73
CA ALA A 153 -6.43 1.26 5.18
C ALA A 153 -6.59 2.64 5.84
N LYS A 154 -7.07 3.60 5.06
CA LYS A 154 -7.43 4.95 5.47
C LYS A 154 -8.91 5.19 5.19
N THR A 155 -9.58 5.87 6.10
CA THR A 155 -10.99 6.24 5.93
C THR A 155 -11.09 7.47 5.05
N ILE A 156 -11.91 7.37 4.01
CA ILE A 156 -12.20 8.47 3.10
C ILE A 156 -13.71 8.61 2.90
N THR A 157 -14.16 9.82 2.62
CA THR A 157 -15.53 10.12 2.20
C THR A 157 -15.51 10.78 0.82
N VAL A 158 -16.41 10.35 -0.04
CA VAL A 158 -16.66 11.01 -1.33
C VAL A 158 -17.80 12.00 -1.14
N SER A 159 -17.49 13.30 -1.28
CA SER A 159 -18.44 14.42 -1.15
C SER A 159 -18.53 15.16 -2.48
N GLY A 160 -19.62 14.91 -3.22
CA GLY A 160 -19.71 15.36 -4.61
C GLY A 160 -18.56 14.77 -5.43
N ASP A 161 -17.78 15.64 -6.06
CA ASP A 161 -16.61 15.22 -6.84
C ASP A 161 -15.32 15.14 -6.02
N ASN A 162 -15.35 15.45 -4.73
CA ASN A 162 -14.16 15.48 -3.88
C ASN A 162 -14.01 14.19 -3.09
N ILE A 163 -12.77 13.73 -2.96
CA ILE A 163 -12.38 12.64 -2.06
C ILE A 163 -11.65 13.24 -0.87
N VAL A 164 -12.22 13.05 0.31
CA VAL A 164 -11.80 13.68 1.57
C VAL A 164 -11.27 12.60 2.51
N LEU A 165 -10.09 12.83 3.08
CA LEU A 165 -9.52 11.98 4.13
C LEU A 165 -10.19 12.33 5.46
N GLU A 166 -10.67 11.34 6.17
CA GLU A 166 -11.16 11.49 7.53
C GLU A 166 -10.00 11.40 8.53
N SER A 167 -10.06 12.25 9.55
CA SER A 167 -9.04 12.34 10.62
C SER A 167 -9.35 11.34 11.74
#